data_3e968fbfeccf893b82b62d9b79193fff
#
_entry.id   3e968fbfeccf893b82b62d9b79193fff
#
_cell.length_a   1.000
_cell.length_b   1.000
_cell.length_c   1.000
_cell.angle_alpha   90.00
_cell.angle_beta   90.00
_cell.angle_gamma   90.00
#
_symmetry.space_group_name_H-M   'P 1'
#
loop_
_entity.id
_entity.type
_entity.pdbx_description
1 polymer ?
#
loop_
_entity_poly.entity_id
_entity_poly.type
_entity_poly.pdbx_seq_one_letter_code
_entity_poly.pdbx_strand_id
1 'polypeptide(L)'
;YATAEVSYFLARLMGRPPFIFDTWTEYSKLYKNRRHSLSLLGAATAYGSQKLISEEEKDRFRDMCIKQNTWSKEDQDQILDYCLNDVLLGEDVFIGVVKDLETICGKDYETLLEQAMARGQAMACFAKMQKNGIPVNNKAIAEFNAFWPDVKHHVIQRLNKKVNLYDENSKFSNEKFYDLITKLDLIKEWPRTPRGKLKTNKSTLEEYQDAFSEIYDFKQVKGLLDSAKLAAYQISEDGRYRPDNGFKPFGTHTGRCSPSSKWIFG
;
A
#
# COMPACT_ATOMS: atom_id res chain seq x y z
N TYR A 1 -4.61 0.88 14.25
CA TYR A 1 -5.07 0.28 13.00
C TYR A 1 -5.54 -1.14 13.26
N ALA A 2 -6.87 -1.32 13.45
CA ALA A 2 -7.45 -2.56 13.99
C ALA A 2 -7.09 -3.83 13.20
N THR A 3 -6.77 -3.73 11.91
CA THR A 3 -6.38 -4.91 11.12
C THR A 3 -5.10 -5.56 11.67
N ALA A 4 -4.12 -4.78 12.10
CA ALA A 4 -2.87 -5.27 12.65
C ALA A 4 -3.08 -5.88 14.05
N GLU A 5 -3.74 -5.12 14.95
CA GLU A 5 -4.02 -5.55 16.31
C GLU A 5 -4.93 -6.79 16.33
N VAL A 6 -6.00 -6.81 15.53
CA VAL A 6 -6.88 -7.99 15.44
C VAL A 6 -6.15 -9.19 14.86
N SER A 7 -5.24 -9.00 13.89
CA SER A 7 -4.40 -10.08 13.39
C SER A 7 -3.54 -10.68 14.50
N TYR A 8 -2.96 -9.84 15.38
CA TYR A 8 -2.21 -10.29 16.53
C TYR A 8 -3.07 -11.05 17.53
N PHE A 9 -4.25 -10.53 17.89
CA PHE A 9 -5.20 -11.22 18.77
C PHE A 9 -5.61 -12.59 18.22
N LEU A 10 -5.96 -12.66 16.95
CA LEU A 10 -6.31 -13.92 16.29
C LEU A 10 -5.13 -14.91 16.25
N ALA A 11 -3.89 -14.42 16.16
CA ALA A 11 -2.71 -15.26 16.10
C ALA A 11 -2.28 -15.78 17.48
N ARG A 12 -2.37 -14.95 18.52
CA ARG A 12 -1.78 -15.22 19.84
C ARG A 12 -2.81 -15.61 20.90
N LEU A 13 -3.96 -14.97 20.91
CA LEU A 13 -4.97 -15.13 21.96
C LEU A 13 -6.15 -15.97 21.52
N MET A 14 -6.18 -16.44 20.27
CA MET A 14 -7.25 -17.26 19.68
C MET A 14 -8.67 -16.69 19.89
N GLY A 15 -8.74 -15.37 20.14
CA GLY A 15 -9.98 -14.65 20.41
C GLY A 15 -10.21 -13.50 19.45
N ARG A 16 -11.44 -13.03 19.40
CA ARG A 16 -11.83 -11.82 18.67
C ARG A 16 -12.40 -10.83 19.67
N PRO A 17 -11.94 -9.56 19.66
CA PRO A 17 -12.59 -8.53 20.47
C PRO A 17 -14.08 -8.44 20.12
N PRO A 18 -14.99 -8.39 21.11
CA PRO A 18 -16.43 -8.34 20.86
C PRO A 18 -16.86 -7.03 20.18
N PHE A 19 -16.17 -5.95 20.50
CA PHE A 19 -16.40 -4.63 19.94
C PHE A 19 -15.09 -4.05 19.44
N ILE A 20 -15.13 -3.41 18.27
CA ILE A 20 -13.96 -2.76 17.66
C ILE A 20 -14.40 -1.41 17.15
N PHE A 21 -13.80 -0.36 17.69
CA PHE A 21 -13.84 0.97 17.09
C PHE A 21 -12.47 1.24 16.45
N ASP A 22 -12.41 1.27 15.14
CA ASP A 22 -11.16 1.56 14.43
C ASP A 22 -10.99 3.06 14.24
N THR A 23 -10.25 3.68 15.13
CA THR A 23 -9.98 5.11 15.15
C THR A 23 -9.36 5.60 13.83
N TRP A 24 -8.47 4.82 13.22
CA TRP A 24 -7.87 5.17 11.94
C TRP A 24 -8.90 5.20 10.81
N THR A 25 -9.78 4.22 10.75
CA THR A 25 -10.85 4.17 9.74
C THR A 25 -11.76 5.38 9.84
N GLU A 26 -12.21 5.71 11.06
CA GLU A 26 -13.10 6.85 11.28
C GLU A 26 -12.39 8.19 11.00
N TYR A 27 -11.18 8.38 11.52
CA TYR A 27 -10.37 9.56 11.22
C TYR A 27 -10.12 9.72 9.72
N SER A 28 -9.74 8.64 9.05
CA SER A 28 -9.48 8.67 7.61
C SER A 28 -10.73 9.03 6.79
N LYS A 29 -11.93 8.62 7.19
CA LYS A 29 -13.18 9.01 6.55
C LYS A 29 -13.45 10.51 6.69
N LEU A 30 -13.19 11.06 7.88
CA LEU A 30 -13.39 12.49 8.16
C LEU A 30 -12.39 13.37 7.42
N TYR A 31 -11.13 12.93 7.26
CA TYR A 31 -10.01 13.78 6.86
C TYR A 31 -9.27 13.37 5.59
N LYS A 32 -9.69 12.31 4.90
CA LYS A 32 -8.98 11.72 3.76
C LYS A 32 -8.62 12.69 2.62
N ASN A 33 -9.42 13.72 2.40
CA ASN A 33 -9.22 14.71 1.34
C ASN A 33 -8.70 16.05 1.88
N ARG A 34 -8.32 16.09 3.15
CA ARG A 34 -7.79 17.30 3.80
C ARG A 34 -6.27 17.23 3.89
N ARG A 35 -5.63 18.34 4.21
CA ARG A 35 -4.15 18.47 4.28
C ARG A 35 -3.50 17.77 5.48
N HIS A 36 -4.25 16.98 6.25
CA HIS A 36 -3.74 16.31 7.44
C HIS A 36 -3.17 14.94 7.11
N SER A 37 -2.07 14.58 7.76
CA SER A 37 -1.51 13.23 7.70
C SER A 37 -2.46 12.23 8.34
N LEU A 38 -2.61 11.05 7.74
CA LEU A 38 -3.40 9.94 8.28
C LEU A 38 -2.59 9.04 9.23
N SER A 39 -1.37 9.43 9.63
CA SER A 39 -0.61 8.75 10.67
C SER A 39 -1.19 9.05 12.06
N LEU A 40 -0.89 8.21 13.07
CA LEU A 40 -1.31 8.47 14.45
C LEU A 40 -0.80 9.84 14.95
N LEU A 41 0.47 10.13 14.70
CA LEU A 41 1.07 11.42 15.05
C LEU A 41 0.38 12.59 14.35
N GLY A 42 0.09 12.45 13.04
CA GLY A 42 -0.62 13.48 12.28
C GLY A 42 -2.05 13.71 12.77
N ALA A 43 -2.76 12.64 13.14
CA ALA A 43 -4.10 12.73 13.73
C ALA A 43 -4.08 13.35 15.12
N ALA A 44 -3.15 12.93 15.98
CA ALA A 44 -2.98 13.51 17.32
C ALA A 44 -2.61 15.00 17.27
N THR A 45 -1.74 15.39 16.32
CA THR A 45 -1.42 16.81 16.07
C THR A 45 -2.66 17.59 15.64
N ALA A 46 -3.48 17.03 14.74
CA ALA A 46 -4.71 17.67 14.27
C ALA A 46 -5.73 17.90 15.39
N TYR A 47 -5.74 17.05 16.42
CA TYR A 47 -6.58 17.19 17.61
C TYR A 47 -5.89 17.92 18.77
N GLY A 48 -4.68 18.45 18.56
CA GLY A 48 -4.00 19.28 19.56
C GLY A 48 -3.44 18.50 20.74
N SER A 49 -3.12 17.21 20.58
CA SER A 49 -2.47 16.44 21.63
C SER A 49 -1.13 17.05 22.03
N GLN A 50 -0.85 17.05 23.34
CA GLN A 50 0.39 17.59 23.92
C GLN A 50 1.46 16.49 24.12
N LYS A 51 1.15 15.23 23.81
CA LYS A 51 2.00 14.06 24.05
C LYS A 51 2.82 13.65 22.81
N LEU A 52 3.06 14.59 21.89
CA LEU A 52 3.74 14.31 20.62
C LEU A 52 5.21 13.94 20.84
N ILE A 53 5.66 12.93 20.15
CA ILE A 53 7.06 12.51 20.03
C ILE A 53 7.60 12.89 18.64
N SER A 54 8.92 13.02 18.51
CA SER A 54 9.53 13.29 17.21
C SER A 54 9.51 12.05 16.29
N GLU A 55 9.57 12.29 14.97
CA GLU A 55 9.71 11.16 14.00
C GLU A 55 11.03 10.41 14.21
N GLU A 56 12.10 11.10 14.61
CA GLU A 56 13.40 10.50 14.90
C GLU A 56 13.32 9.55 16.08
N GLU A 57 12.62 9.93 17.14
CA GLU A 57 12.40 9.07 18.31
C GLU A 57 11.57 7.83 17.94
N LYS A 58 10.52 8.00 17.17
CA LYS A 58 9.71 6.90 16.64
C LYS A 58 10.55 5.93 15.80
N ASP A 59 11.40 6.44 14.90
CA ASP A 59 12.27 5.63 14.08
C ASP A 59 13.32 4.88 14.93
N ARG A 60 13.86 5.52 15.98
CA ARG A 60 14.78 4.89 16.94
C ARG A 60 14.13 3.69 17.63
N PHE A 61 12.93 3.82 18.17
CA PHE A 61 12.23 2.71 18.83
C PHE A 61 11.85 1.59 17.86
N ARG A 62 11.38 1.95 16.66
CA ARG A 62 11.12 0.95 15.61
C ARG A 62 12.39 0.16 15.28
N ASP A 63 13.49 0.85 15.08
CA ASP A 63 14.77 0.22 14.75
C ASP A 63 15.29 -0.66 15.89
N MET A 64 15.12 -0.23 17.15
CA MET A 64 15.44 -1.03 18.33
C MET A 64 14.62 -2.33 18.36
N CYS A 65 13.31 -2.26 18.07
CA CYS A 65 12.45 -3.45 18.03
C CYS A 65 12.74 -4.40 16.87
N ILE A 66 13.18 -3.88 15.69
CA ILE A 66 13.39 -4.69 14.48
C ILE A 66 14.80 -5.29 14.43
N LYS A 67 15.82 -4.55 14.85
CA LYS A 67 17.22 -4.94 14.68
C LYS A 67 17.76 -5.79 15.82
N GLN A 68 17.07 -5.86 16.95
CA GLN A 68 17.52 -6.60 18.13
C GLN A 68 16.55 -7.78 18.40
N ASN A 69 17.11 -8.91 18.85
CA ASN A 69 16.34 -10.08 19.27
C ASN A 69 16.24 -10.21 20.80
N THR A 70 17.04 -9.44 21.52
CA THR A 70 17.09 -9.38 23.00
C THR A 70 17.25 -7.95 23.43
N TRP A 71 16.63 -7.56 24.55
CA TRP A 71 16.67 -6.20 25.08
C TRP A 71 17.10 -6.22 26.54
N SER A 72 17.91 -5.25 26.93
CA SER A 72 18.19 -4.97 28.32
C SER A 72 16.90 -4.58 29.06
N LYS A 73 16.92 -4.61 30.40
CA LYS A 73 15.76 -4.18 31.18
C LYS A 73 15.43 -2.70 30.91
N GLU A 74 16.46 -1.89 30.75
CA GLU A 74 16.31 -0.45 30.44
C GLU A 74 15.67 -0.25 29.04
N ASP A 75 16.12 -1.00 28.01
CA ASP A 75 15.49 -0.96 26.69
C ASP A 75 14.02 -1.37 26.74
N GLN A 76 13.70 -2.44 27.50
CA GLN A 76 12.32 -2.88 27.67
C GLN A 76 11.44 -1.79 28.30
N ASP A 77 11.92 -1.13 29.34
CA ASP A 77 11.17 -0.06 30.02
C ASP A 77 10.96 1.12 29.06
N GLN A 78 11.98 1.54 28.29
CA GLN A 78 11.82 2.59 27.27
C GLN A 78 10.83 2.21 26.17
N ILE A 79 10.85 0.96 25.69
CA ILE A 79 9.87 0.46 24.69
C ILE A 79 8.46 0.49 25.26
N LEU A 80 8.28 0.09 26.53
CA LEU A 80 6.97 0.10 27.19
C LEU A 80 6.45 1.53 27.37
N ASP A 81 7.30 2.47 27.76
CA ASP A 81 6.93 3.90 27.85
C ASP A 81 6.53 4.46 26.49
N TYR A 82 7.26 4.11 25.44
CA TYR A 82 6.88 4.46 24.06
C TYR A 82 5.52 3.87 23.68
N CYS A 83 5.27 2.59 23.96
CA CYS A 83 3.98 1.96 23.70
C CYS A 83 2.85 2.61 24.48
N LEU A 84 3.08 2.98 25.76
CA LEU A 84 2.10 3.70 26.57
C LEU A 84 1.76 5.05 25.94
N ASN A 85 2.77 5.79 25.48
CA ASN A 85 2.54 7.06 24.80
C ASN A 85 1.70 6.91 23.52
N ASP A 86 1.96 5.88 22.70
CA ASP A 86 1.14 5.58 21.52
C ASP A 86 -0.33 5.26 21.89
N VAL A 87 -0.57 4.58 23.01
CA VAL A 87 -1.93 4.31 23.52
C VAL A 87 -2.62 5.62 23.92
N LEU A 88 -1.92 6.49 24.66
CA LEU A 88 -2.46 7.79 25.09
C LEU A 88 -2.73 8.73 23.90
N LEU A 89 -1.89 8.71 22.87
CA LEU A 89 -2.15 9.42 21.61
C LEU A 89 -3.38 8.84 20.89
N GLY A 90 -3.54 7.52 20.91
CA GLY A 90 -4.70 6.83 20.36
C GLY A 90 -6.00 7.22 21.08
N GLU A 91 -5.95 7.41 22.40
CA GLU A 91 -7.08 7.89 23.19
C GLU A 91 -7.46 9.33 22.83
N ASP A 92 -6.49 10.24 22.74
CA ASP A 92 -6.73 11.62 22.32
C ASP A 92 -7.38 11.68 20.93
N VAL A 93 -6.90 10.88 19.98
CA VAL A 93 -7.49 10.78 18.63
C VAL A 93 -8.90 10.18 18.69
N PHE A 94 -9.15 9.16 19.51
CA PHE A 94 -10.48 8.58 19.70
C PHE A 94 -11.48 9.63 20.19
N ILE A 95 -11.13 10.37 21.24
CA ILE A 95 -11.98 11.43 21.80
C ILE A 95 -12.27 12.51 20.74
N GLY A 96 -11.24 12.91 19.98
CA GLY A 96 -11.38 13.89 18.91
C GLY A 96 -12.33 13.41 17.81
N VAL A 97 -12.16 12.16 17.35
CA VAL A 97 -13.03 11.54 16.32
C VAL A 97 -14.48 11.46 16.81
N VAL A 98 -14.71 11.05 18.05
CA VAL A 98 -16.06 10.97 18.62
C VAL A 98 -16.74 12.33 18.64
N LYS A 99 -16.03 13.39 19.07
CA LYS A 99 -16.54 14.77 19.06
C LYS A 99 -16.89 15.26 17.64
N ASP A 100 -16.05 14.92 16.66
CA ASP A 100 -16.33 15.26 15.25
C ASP A 100 -17.56 14.53 14.73
N LEU A 101 -17.73 13.25 15.06
CA LEU A 101 -18.93 12.50 14.70
C LEU A 101 -20.19 13.10 15.34
N GLU A 102 -20.15 13.47 16.60
CA GLU A 102 -21.24 14.18 17.29
C GLU A 102 -21.59 15.49 16.58
N THR A 103 -20.57 16.28 16.22
CA THR A 103 -20.74 17.57 15.56
C THR A 103 -21.37 17.44 14.17
N ILE A 104 -20.97 16.40 13.40
CA ILE A 104 -21.44 16.18 12.04
C ILE A 104 -22.89 15.69 12.02
N CYS A 105 -23.30 14.87 13.00
CA CYS A 105 -24.58 14.17 12.96
C CYS A 105 -25.59 14.60 14.01
N GLY A 106 -25.20 15.43 14.97
CA GLY A 106 -26.11 15.95 15.99
C GLY A 106 -26.85 14.83 16.72
N LYS A 107 -28.18 14.80 16.58
CA LYS A 107 -29.03 13.83 17.29
C LYS A 107 -28.89 12.38 16.86
N ASP A 108 -28.25 12.11 15.73
CA ASP A 108 -28.05 10.75 15.17
C ASP A 108 -26.72 10.12 15.60
N TYR A 109 -26.12 10.59 16.68
CA TYR A 109 -24.85 10.10 17.19
C TYR A 109 -24.83 8.59 17.44
N GLU A 110 -25.88 8.03 18.03
CA GLU A 110 -25.97 6.59 18.33
C GLU A 110 -25.87 5.76 17.04
N THR A 111 -26.60 6.15 15.99
CA THR A 111 -26.54 5.51 14.68
C THR A 111 -25.11 5.54 14.08
N LEU A 112 -24.40 6.65 14.27
CA LEU A 112 -23.04 6.75 13.78
C LEU A 112 -22.06 5.88 14.53
N LEU A 113 -22.21 5.79 15.84
CA LEU A 113 -21.40 4.93 16.69
C LEU A 113 -21.61 3.46 16.30
N GLU A 114 -22.86 3.05 16.07
CA GLU A 114 -23.16 1.70 15.56
C GLU A 114 -22.51 1.44 14.21
N GLN A 115 -22.58 2.40 13.29
CA GLN A 115 -21.91 2.30 11.99
C GLN A 115 -20.37 2.24 12.11
N ALA A 116 -19.78 3.00 13.03
CA ALA A 116 -18.35 2.97 13.29
C ALA A 116 -17.93 1.59 13.86
N MET A 117 -18.70 1.04 14.78
CA MET A 117 -18.48 -0.32 15.29
C MET A 117 -18.69 -1.39 14.22
N ALA A 118 -19.66 -1.26 13.33
CA ALA A 118 -19.84 -2.16 12.19
C ALA A 118 -18.63 -2.13 11.25
N ARG A 119 -18.05 -0.95 10.98
CA ARG A 119 -16.81 -0.82 10.22
C ARG A 119 -15.61 -1.44 10.95
N GLY A 120 -15.51 -1.25 12.26
CA GLY A 120 -14.51 -1.92 13.09
C GLY A 120 -14.61 -3.44 13.03
N GLN A 121 -15.83 -3.99 13.05
CA GLN A 121 -16.06 -5.42 12.84
C GLN A 121 -15.62 -5.88 11.43
N ALA A 122 -15.85 -5.08 10.39
CA ALA A 122 -15.35 -5.35 9.05
C ALA A 122 -13.82 -5.42 9.02
N MET A 123 -13.10 -4.59 9.81
CA MET A 123 -11.64 -4.67 9.94
C MET A 123 -11.19 -6.02 10.48
N ALA A 124 -11.92 -6.62 11.44
CA ALA A 124 -11.64 -7.98 11.89
C ALA A 124 -11.82 -9.04 10.78
N CYS A 125 -12.82 -8.87 9.93
CA CYS A 125 -13.01 -9.75 8.77
C CYS A 125 -11.83 -9.62 7.79
N PHE A 126 -11.36 -8.41 7.51
CA PHE A 126 -10.18 -8.20 6.66
C PHE A 126 -8.91 -8.79 7.25
N ALA A 127 -8.69 -8.66 8.56
CA ALA A 127 -7.58 -9.31 9.26
C ALA A 127 -7.63 -10.83 9.09
N LYS A 128 -8.81 -11.43 9.22
CA LYS A 128 -9.01 -12.86 8.99
C LYS A 128 -8.77 -13.26 7.54
N MET A 129 -9.22 -12.46 6.58
CA MET A 129 -8.94 -12.68 5.15
C MET A 129 -7.43 -12.66 4.87
N GLN A 130 -6.70 -11.67 5.38
CA GLN A 130 -5.25 -11.57 5.22
C GLN A 130 -4.53 -12.76 5.88
N LYS A 131 -4.92 -13.13 7.10
CA LYS A 131 -4.37 -14.30 7.79
C LYS A 131 -4.62 -15.61 7.04
N ASN A 132 -5.83 -15.80 6.53
CA ASN A 132 -6.18 -17.00 5.76
C ASN A 132 -5.41 -17.05 4.43
N GLY A 133 -5.17 -15.90 3.80
CA GLY A 133 -4.56 -15.83 2.49
C GLY A 133 -5.44 -16.44 1.38
N ILE A 134 -4.92 -16.44 0.17
CA ILE A 134 -5.60 -16.93 -1.03
C ILE A 134 -4.95 -18.25 -1.44
N PRO A 135 -5.72 -19.33 -1.62
CA PRO A 135 -5.18 -20.56 -2.18
C PRO A 135 -4.73 -20.31 -3.62
N VAL A 136 -3.55 -20.76 -3.97
CA VAL A 136 -2.96 -20.61 -5.30
C VAL A 136 -2.47 -21.94 -5.83
N ASN A 137 -2.45 -22.08 -7.16
CA ASN A 137 -1.89 -23.26 -7.80
C ASN A 137 -0.35 -23.13 -7.86
N ASN A 138 0.33 -23.67 -6.86
CA ASN A 138 1.78 -23.61 -6.73
C ASN A 138 2.50 -24.21 -7.96
N LYS A 139 1.96 -25.28 -8.53
CA LYS A 139 2.52 -25.92 -9.73
C LYS A 139 2.48 -24.98 -10.93
N ALA A 140 1.34 -24.38 -11.20
CA ALA A 140 1.19 -23.41 -12.29
C ALA A 140 2.07 -22.17 -12.10
N ILE A 141 2.24 -21.70 -10.87
CA ILE A 141 3.14 -20.56 -10.57
C ILE A 141 4.60 -20.96 -10.79
N ALA A 142 5.01 -22.15 -10.35
CA ALA A 142 6.36 -22.64 -10.56
C ALA A 142 6.67 -22.82 -12.06
N GLU A 143 5.74 -23.41 -12.82
CA GLU A 143 5.84 -23.53 -14.27
C GLU A 143 5.96 -22.14 -14.93
N PHE A 144 5.07 -21.21 -14.57
CA PHE A 144 5.14 -19.84 -15.08
C PHE A 144 6.49 -19.18 -14.78
N ASN A 145 6.99 -19.31 -13.57
CA ASN A 145 8.27 -18.71 -13.17
C ASN A 145 9.46 -19.34 -13.92
N ALA A 146 9.38 -20.61 -14.29
CA ALA A 146 10.39 -21.27 -15.10
C ALA A 146 10.41 -20.76 -16.55
N PHE A 147 9.25 -20.50 -17.15
CA PHE A 147 9.15 -20.03 -18.54
C PHE A 147 9.28 -18.51 -18.69
N TRP A 148 8.87 -17.76 -17.68
CA TRP A 148 8.73 -16.31 -17.79
C TRP A 148 10.03 -15.57 -18.18
N PRO A 149 11.22 -15.91 -17.68
CA PRO A 149 12.46 -15.28 -18.11
C PRO A 149 12.69 -15.35 -19.61
N ASP A 150 12.45 -16.51 -20.20
CA ASP A 150 12.64 -16.74 -21.66
C ASP A 150 11.60 -15.99 -22.47
N VAL A 151 10.33 -16.06 -22.07
CA VAL A 151 9.24 -15.30 -22.69
C VAL A 151 9.52 -13.80 -22.62
N LYS A 152 9.90 -13.30 -21.45
CA LYS A 152 10.26 -11.90 -21.24
C LYS A 152 11.40 -11.48 -22.18
N HIS A 153 12.45 -12.28 -22.25
CA HIS A 153 13.59 -12.02 -23.13
C HIS A 153 13.16 -11.94 -24.61
N HIS A 154 12.40 -12.91 -25.08
CA HIS A 154 11.88 -12.94 -26.45
C HIS A 154 10.99 -11.75 -26.78
N VAL A 155 10.06 -11.40 -25.90
CA VAL A 155 9.17 -10.24 -26.08
C VAL A 155 9.96 -8.94 -26.16
N ILE A 156 10.94 -8.77 -25.30
CA ILE A 156 11.82 -7.59 -25.31
C ILE A 156 12.67 -7.55 -26.57
N GLN A 157 13.24 -8.66 -26.99
CA GLN A 157 14.03 -8.74 -28.23
C GLN A 157 13.18 -8.37 -29.47
N ARG A 158 11.94 -8.87 -29.50
CA ARG A 158 11.01 -8.55 -30.59
C ARG A 158 10.67 -7.05 -30.61
N LEU A 159 10.47 -6.43 -29.44
CA LEU A 159 10.29 -4.98 -29.34
C LEU A 159 11.56 -4.24 -29.78
N ASN A 160 12.74 -4.65 -29.30
CA ASN A 160 13.99 -3.98 -29.59
C ASN A 160 14.36 -4.01 -31.08
N LYS A 161 13.86 -4.97 -31.86
CA LYS A 161 13.99 -4.96 -33.32
C LYS A 161 13.24 -3.80 -33.99
N LYS A 162 12.18 -3.32 -33.37
CA LYS A 162 11.37 -2.19 -33.85
C LYS A 162 11.79 -0.89 -33.16
N VAL A 163 11.89 -0.96 -31.82
CA VAL A 163 12.15 0.19 -30.94
C VAL A 163 13.14 -0.24 -29.87
N ASN A 164 14.37 0.17 -29.98
CA ASN A 164 15.47 -0.26 -29.11
C ASN A 164 15.42 0.44 -27.74
N LEU A 165 14.55 -0.03 -26.84
CA LEU A 165 14.29 0.60 -25.52
C LEU A 165 14.87 -0.14 -24.31
N TYR A 166 15.28 -1.42 -24.49
CA TYR A 166 15.83 -2.23 -23.42
C TYR A 166 17.29 -2.57 -23.70
N ASP A 167 18.06 -2.71 -22.62
CA ASP A 167 19.46 -3.17 -22.70
C ASP A 167 19.57 -4.69 -22.86
N GLU A 168 20.80 -5.19 -22.94
CA GLU A 168 21.11 -6.62 -23.08
C GLU A 168 20.60 -7.46 -21.89
N ASN A 169 20.49 -6.84 -20.70
CA ASN A 169 19.97 -7.45 -19.49
C ASN A 169 18.45 -7.33 -19.37
N SER A 170 17.76 -6.94 -20.45
CA SER A 170 16.31 -6.76 -20.47
C SER A 170 15.83 -5.67 -19.46
N LYS A 171 16.68 -4.69 -19.17
CA LYS A 171 16.32 -3.51 -18.35
C LYS A 171 15.94 -2.35 -19.26
N PHE A 172 14.88 -1.65 -18.88
CA PHE A 172 14.44 -0.44 -19.59
C PHE A 172 15.48 0.68 -19.45
N SER A 173 15.85 1.30 -20.59
CA SER A 173 16.80 2.41 -20.64
C SER A 173 16.07 3.74 -20.83
N ASN A 174 16.20 4.64 -19.84
CA ASN A 174 15.66 5.99 -19.93
C ASN A 174 16.37 6.82 -21.03
N GLU A 175 17.64 6.55 -21.31
CA GLU A 175 18.44 7.21 -22.33
C GLU A 175 17.90 6.86 -23.72
N LYS A 176 17.78 5.56 -24.03
CA LYS A 176 17.20 5.09 -25.31
C LYS A 176 15.76 5.59 -25.50
N PHE A 177 15.00 5.71 -24.42
CA PHE A 177 13.65 6.29 -24.49
C PHE A 177 13.69 7.78 -24.78
N TYR A 178 14.63 8.49 -24.20
CA TYR A 178 14.86 9.92 -24.50
C TYR A 178 15.20 10.11 -25.97
N ASP A 179 16.08 9.27 -26.53
CA ASP A 179 16.47 9.32 -27.94
C ASP A 179 15.28 9.04 -28.87
N LEU A 180 14.43 8.06 -28.51
CA LEU A 180 13.19 7.78 -29.25
C LEU A 180 12.28 9.02 -29.26
N ILE A 181 11.98 9.61 -28.12
CA ILE A 181 11.09 10.76 -28.01
C ILE A 181 11.66 11.98 -28.74
N THR A 182 13.00 12.12 -28.76
CA THR A 182 13.68 13.17 -29.55
C THR A 182 13.54 12.88 -31.06
N LYS A 183 13.72 11.64 -31.48
CA LYS A 183 13.56 11.22 -32.89
C LYS A 183 12.12 11.44 -33.40
N LEU A 184 11.13 11.30 -32.54
CA LEU A 184 9.72 11.55 -32.84
C LEU A 184 9.33 13.04 -32.76
N ASP A 185 10.28 13.93 -32.48
CA ASP A 185 10.10 15.38 -32.29
C ASP A 185 9.11 15.75 -31.15
N LEU A 186 8.99 14.87 -30.16
CA LEU A 186 8.08 15.05 -29.03
C LEU A 186 8.76 15.56 -27.76
N ILE A 187 10.08 15.77 -27.77
CA ILE A 187 10.87 16.03 -26.55
C ILE A 187 10.43 17.27 -25.77
N LYS A 188 9.91 18.28 -26.47
CA LYS A 188 9.43 19.54 -25.89
C LYS A 188 8.07 19.40 -25.22
N GLU A 189 7.22 18.55 -25.77
CA GLU A 189 5.83 18.38 -25.35
C GLU A 189 5.65 17.22 -24.38
N TRP A 190 6.63 16.29 -24.34
CA TRP A 190 6.52 15.07 -23.55
C TRP A 190 6.50 15.36 -22.03
N PRO A 191 5.49 14.86 -21.29
CA PRO A 191 5.37 15.10 -19.86
C PRO A 191 6.57 14.56 -19.05
N ARG A 192 6.98 15.32 -18.03
CA ARG A 192 8.09 14.96 -17.15
C ARG A 192 7.63 14.70 -15.73
N THR A 193 8.38 13.87 -15.04
CA THR A 193 8.22 13.68 -13.60
C THR A 193 8.79 14.89 -12.83
N PRO A 194 8.45 15.07 -11.53
CA PRO A 194 9.06 16.13 -10.70
C PRO A 194 10.60 16.11 -10.66
N ARG A 195 11.21 14.94 -10.95
CA ARG A 195 12.67 14.76 -11.03
C ARG A 195 13.23 14.96 -12.46
N GLY A 196 12.44 15.49 -13.38
CA GLY A 196 12.86 15.80 -14.76
C GLY A 196 12.91 14.62 -15.75
N LYS A 197 12.62 13.38 -15.32
CA LYS A 197 12.59 12.22 -16.22
C LYS A 197 11.31 12.21 -17.07
N LEU A 198 11.40 11.72 -18.31
CA LEU A 198 10.22 11.51 -19.16
C LEU A 198 9.25 10.52 -18.51
N LYS A 199 7.96 10.84 -18.52
CA LYS A 199 6.92 9.94 -17.98
C LYS A 199 6.72 8.76 -18.92
N THR A 200 6.61 7.56 -18.33
CA THR A 200 6.30 6.30 -19.02
C THR A 200 5.09 5.59 -18.42
N ASN A 201 4.23 6.34 -17.70
CA ASN A 201 3.00 5.81 -17.13
C ASN A 201 1.95 5.56 -18.22
N LYS A 202 1.00 4.71 -17.91
CA LYS A 202 -0.02 4.24 -18.86
C LYS A 202 -0.78 5.39 -19.54
N SER A 203 -1.25 6.38 -18.76
CA SER A 203 -2.02 7.51 -19.31
C SER A 203 -1.21 8.35 -20.31
N THR A 204 0.06 8.63 -20.02
CA THR A 204 0.93 9.36 -20.97
C THR A 204 1.15 8.55 -22.25
N LEU A 205 1.37 7.23 -22.17
CA LEU A 205 1.56 6.43 -23.37
C LEU A 205 0.26 6.30 -24.18
N GLU A 206 -0.91 6.30 -23.52
CA GLU A 206 -2.23 6.29 -24.17
C GLU A 206 -2.51 7.54 -24.99
N GLU A 207 -2.00 8.68 -24.56
CA GLU A 207 -2.18 9.96 -25.25
C GLU A 207 -1.49 9.99 -26.64
N TYR A 208 -0.34 9.31 -26.78
CA TYR A 208 0.48 9.34 -27.99
C TYR A 208 0.44 8.05 -28.84
N GLN A 209 -0.14 6.96 -28.33
CA GLN A 209 -0.10 5.64 -28.99
C GLN A 209 -0.76 5.60 -30.37
N ASP A 210 -1.81 6.39 -30.58
CA ASP A 210 -2.59 6.36 -31.83
C ASP A 210 -1.86 7.12 -32.96
N ALA A 211 -0.99 8.05 -32.61
CA ALA A 211 -0.18 8.82 -33.56
C ALA A 211 1.19 8.14 -33.88
N PHE A 212 1.73 7.34 -32.94
CA PHE A 212 3.07 6.77 -33.05
C PHE A 212 3.07 5.27 -32.73
N SER A 213 3.31 4.46 -33.77
CA SER A 213 3.35 3.00 -33.67
C SER A 213 4.41 2.49 -32.67
N GLU A 214 5.52 3.19 -32.54
CA GLU A 214 6.60 2.89 -31.60
C GLU A 214 6.14 3.03 -30.15
N ILE A 215 5.32 4.04 -29.86
CA ILE A 215 4.74 4.25 -28.52
C ILE A 215 3.69 3.17 -28.24
N TYR A 216 2.88 2.83 -29.23
CA TYR A 216 1.92 1.73 -29.13
C TYR A 216 2.61 0.41 -28.79
N ASP A 217 3.61 0.00 -29.59
CA ASP A 217 4.37 -1.23 -29.37
C ASP A 217 5.03 -1.26 -27.98
N PHE A 218 5.65 -0.16 -27.57
CA PHE A 218 6.23 -0.03 -26.23
C PHE A 218 5.18 -0.17 -25.12
N LYS A 219 4.03 0.48 -25.26
CA LYS A 219 2.94 0.39 -24.27
C LYS A 219 2.44 -1.04 -24.12
N GLN A 220 2.25 -1.78 -25.24
CA GLN A 220 1.79 -3.17 -25.21
C GLN A 220 2.79 -4.05 -24.45
N VAL A 221 4.06 -3.96 -24.78
CA VAL A 221 5.11 -4.76 -24.10
C VAL A 221 5.25 -4.36 -22.64
N LYS A 222 5.26 -3.06 -22.35
CA LYS A 222 5.31 -2.58 -20.96
C LYS A 222 4.11 -3.08 -20.15
N GLY A 223 2.90 -3.02 -20.69
CA GLY A 223 1.69 -3.54 -20.05
C GLY A 223 1.79 -5.04 -19.77
N LEU A 224 2.29 -5.84 -20.73
CA LEU A 224 2.52 -7.27 -20.54
C LEU A 224 3.54 -7.52 -19.42
N LEU A 225 4.69 -6.83 -19.43
CA LEU A 225 5.73 -6.97 -18.42
C LEU A 225 5.24 -6.54 -17.01
N ASP A 226 4.42 -5.49 -16.94
CA ASP A 226 3.83 -5.02 -15.68
C ASP A 226 2.75 -5.98 -15.15
N SER A 227 2.03 -6.68 -16.03
CA SER A 227 0.98 -7.65 -15.64
C SER A 227 1.55 -8.99 -15.20
N ALA A 228 2.71 -9.40 -15.70
CA ALA A 228 3.32 -10.69 -15.43
C ALA A 228 4.10 -10.71 -14.10
N LYS A 229 3.44 -10.32 -13.00
CA LYS A 229 4.04 -10.20 -11.66
C LYS A 229 3.93 -11.48 -10.81
N LEU A 230 3.48 -12.60 -11.38
CA LEU A 230 3.32 -13.86 -10.65
C LEU A 230 4.63 -14.35 -10.01
N ALA A 231 5.78 -14.02 -10.61
CA ALA A 231 7.11 -14.36 -10.09
C ALA A 231 7.42 -13.71 -8.71
N ALA A 232 6.72 -12.63 -8.35
CA ALA A 232 6.95 -11.91 -7.10
C ALA A 232 6.11 -12.42 -5.92
N TYR A 233 5.24 -13.40 -6.15
CA TYR A 233 4.39 -13.93 -5.08
C TYR A 233 5.15 -14.93 -4.21
N GLN A 234 5.38 -14.54 -2.97
CA GLN A 234 5.88 -15.48 -1.96
C GLN A 234 4.72 -16.31 -1.44
N ILE A 235 4.76 -17.60 -1.74
CA ILE A 235 3.72 -18.55 -1.33
C ILE A 235 4.17 -19.22 -0.04
N SER A 236 3.30 -19.24 0.96
CA SER A 236 3.55 -19.92 2.21
C SER A 236 3.53 -21.45 2.03
N GLU A 237 4.10 -22.19 2.98
CA GLU A 237 4.17 -23.67 2.94
C GLU A 237 2.80 -24.35 2.82
N ASP A 238 1.76 -23.70 3.30
CA ASP A 238 0.37 -24.17 3.20
C ASP A 238 -0.27 -23.93 1.81
N GLY A 239 0.50 -23.50 0.82
CA GLY A 239 0.02 -23.25 -0.55
C GLY A 239 -0.82 -21.98 -0.71
N ARG A 240 -0.70 -21.05 0.23
CA ARG A 240 -1.46 -19.78 0.19
C ARG A 240 -0.57 -18.59 0.00
N TYR A 241 -1.06 -17.64 -0.77
CA TYR A 241 -0.47 -16.33 -0.92
C TYR A 241 -1.04 -15.36 0.13
N ARG A 242 -0.15 -14.72 0.88
CA ARG A 242 -0.48 -13.71 1.91
C ARG A 242 0.33 -12.45 1.64
N PRO A 243 -0.24 -11.49 0.89
CA PRO A 243 0.47 -10.24 0.61
C PRO A 243 0.57 -9.38 1.86
N ASP A 244 1.78 -8.91 2.17
CA ASP A 244 1.98 -7.91 3.21
C ASP A 244 1.24 -6.62 2.85
N ASN A 245 0.44 -6.08 3.79
CA ASN A 245 -0.35 -4.88 3.59
C ASN A 245 -1.19 -4.92 2.28
N GLY A 246 -1.67 -6.12 1.93
CA GLY A 246 -2.30 -6.38 0.64
C GLY A 246 -3.66 -5.73 0.45
N PHE A 247 -4.31 -5.27 1.51
CA PHE A 247 -5.66 -4.75 1.46
C PHE A 247 -5.77 -3.44 2.24
N LYS A 248 -6.32 -2.43 1.62
CA LYS A 248 -6.62 -1.12 2.25
C LYS A 248 -8.13 -1.01 2.45
N PRO A 249 -8.63 -1.33 3.64
CA PRO A 249 -10.05 -1.17 3.92
C PRO A 249 -10.45 0.30 3.78
N PHE A 250 -11.60 0.55 3.18
CA PHE A 250 -12.13 1.90 2.95
C PHE A 250 -11.12 2.86 2.29
N GLY A 251 -10.16 2.31 1.51
CA GLY A 251 -9.01 3.03 0.97
C GLY A 251 -9.28 3.99 -0.18
N THR A 252 -10.44 3.94 -0.85
CA THR A 252 -10.80 4.84 -1.96
C THR A 252 -11.51 6.11 -1.46
N HIS A 253 -11.58 7.14 -2.30
CA HIS A 253 -12.34 8.37 -1.98
C HIS A 253 -13.82 8.11 -1.72
N THR A 254 -14.39 7.08 -2.34
CA THR A 254 -15.79 6.67 -2.15
C THR A 254 -15.98 5.72 -0.97
N GLY A 255 -14.95 5.46 -0.16
CA GLY A 255 -15.03 4.55 0.99
C GLY A 255 -15.04 3.06 0.62
N ARG A 256 -14.71 2.69 -0.63
CA ARG A 256 -14.54 1.29 -1.02
C ARG A 256 -13.21 0.74 -0.51
N CYS A 257 -13.18 -0.55 -0.25
CA CYS A 257 -11.94 -1.26 -0.02
C CYS A 257 -11.13 -1.31 -1.32
N SER A 258 -9.82 -1.13 -1.23
CA SER A 258 -8.94 -1.27 -2.38
C SER A 258 -7.83 -2.28 -2.10
N PRO A 259 -7.59 -3.24 -3.00
CA PRO A 259 -6.42 -4.08 -2.91
C PRO A 259 -5.15 -3.25 -3.17
N SER A 260 -4.05 -3.61 -2.55
CA SER A 260 -2.74 -3.08 -2.94
C SER A 260 -2.32 -3.70 -4.29
N SER A 261 -1.32 -3.10 -4.94
CA SER A 261 -0.73 -3.64 -6.18
C SER A 261 -0.09 -5.03 -6.02
N LYS A 262 0.04 -5.53 -4.79
CA LYS A 262 0.53 -6.87 -4.46
C LYS A 262 -0.58 -7.92 -4.35
N TRP A 263 -1.82 -7.49 -4.43
CA TRP A 263 -2.96 -8.38 -4.34
C TRP A 263 -3.31 -8.94 -5.72
N ILE A 264 -3.72 -10.21 -5.79
CA ILE A 264 -4.04 -10.90 -7.06
C ILE A 264 -5.16 -10.21 -7.83
N PHE A 265 -6.02 -9.48 -7.14
CA PHE A 265 -7.16 -8.75 -7.71
C PHE A 265 -6.92 -7.24 -7.86
N GLY A 266 -5.69 -6.77 -7.70
CA GLY A 266 -5.29 -5.35 -7.78
C GLY A 266 -4.76 -4.94 -9.14
#